data_8d27b020690ed39ea891d5684d4cf89e
#
_entry.id   8d27b020690ed39ea891d5684d4cf89e
#
_cell.length_a   1.000
_cell.length_b   1.000
_cell.length_c   1.000
_cell.angle_alpha   90.00
_cell.angle_beta   90.00
_cell.angle_gamma   90.00
#
_symmetry.space_group_name_H-M   'P 1'
#
loop_
_entity.id
_entity.type
_entity.pdbx_description
1 polymer ?
#
loop_
_entity_poly.entity_id
_entity_poly.type
_entity_poly.pdbx_seq_one_letter_code
_entity_poly.pdbx_strand_id
1 'polypeptide(L)'
;NNNLFIHAGFSSMHGPEKEHYKTNYSWDRTLCEMALTMDKRIKKDSLSYPKRLLLYNEIYIGHTPTLHYNVEVPMQGCNVWNIDTGAGFYGKLTCIDVETKEFWQSDAVQTFYPAEKGRNK
;
A
#
# COMPACT_ATOMS: atom_id res chain seq x y z
N ASN A 1 -7.59 -17.73 -0.68
CA ASN A 1 -7.85 -16.32 -0.95
C ASN A 1 -6.90 -15.79 -2.00
N ASN A 2 -7.42 -15.07 -2.96
CA ASN A 2 -6.63 -14.50 -4.04
C ASN A 2 -6.15 -13.09 -3.64
N ASN A 3 -5.25 -13.01 -2.67
CA ASN A 3 -4.68 -11.76 -2.19
C ASN A 3 -3.23 -11.63 -2.66
N LEU A 4 -2.84 -10.41 -3.00
CA LEU A 4 -1.47 -10.09 -3.37
C LEU A 4 -0.80 -9.30 -2.24
N PHE A 5 0.43 -9.67 -1.91
CA PHE A 5 1.30 -8.92 -1.01
C PHE A 5 2.54 -8.53 -1.80
N ILE A 6 2.76 -7.24 -1.96
CA ILE A 6 3.87 -6.73 -2.76
C ILE A 6 4.42 -5.46 -2.12
N HIS A 7 5.73 -5.22 -2.22
CA HIS A 7 6.35 -4.10 -1.52
C HIS A 7 5.77 -2.74 -1.91
N ALA A 8 5.77 -2.41 -3.21
CA ALA A 8 5.32 -1.10 -3.67
C ALA A 8 4.09 -1.18 -4.59
N GLY A 9 4.14 -2.05 -5.58
CA GLY A 9 3.05 -2.17 -6.54
C GLY A 9 3.49 -2.77 -7.85
N PHE A 10 2.68 -2.58 -8.87
CA PHE A 10 2.93 -3.01 -10.24
C PHE A 10 2.09 -2.15 -11.19
N SER A 11 2.52 -2.01 -12.43
CA SER A 11 1.84 -1.17 -13.40
C SER A 11 1.07 -1.95 -14.46
N SER A 12 1.45 -3.20 -14.71
CA SER A 12 0.82 -4.03 -15.76
C SER A 12 -0.65 -4.33 -15.47
N MET A 13 -1.51 -4.10 -16.44
CA MET A 13 -2.92 -4.48 -16.35
C MET A 13 -3.13 -6.01 -16.36
N HIS A 14 -2.07 -6.77 -16.68
CA HIS A 14 -2.09 -8.23 -16.72
C HIS A 14 -1.46 -8.87 -15.48
N GLY A 15 -1.08 -8.07 -14.50
CA GLY A 15 -0.55 -8.54 -13.22
C GLY A 15 0.95 -8.37 -13.07
N PRO A 16 1.46 -8.59 -11.84
CA PRO A 16 2.88 -8.40 -11.55
C PRO A 16 3.79 -9.36 -12.33
N GLU A 17 3.33 -10.55 -12.66
CA GLU A 17 4.12 -11.50 -13.45
C GLU A 17 4.41 -10.99 -14.87
N LYS A 18 3.56 -10.10 -15.39
CA LYS A 18 3.70 -9.49 -16.71
C LYS A 18 4.31 -8.09 -16.65
N GLU A 19 4.86 -7.71 -15.51
CA GLU A 19 5.52 -6.43 -15.33
C GLU A 19 6.77 -6.36 -16.22
N HIS A 20 6.87 -5.30 -17.02
CA HIS A 20 7.99 -5.12 -17.92
C HIS A 20 9.29 -4.87 -17.14
N TYR A 21 9.23 -4.00 -16.13
CA TYR A 21 10.37 -3.71 -15.25
C TYR A 21 10.10 -4.28 -13.86
N LYS A 22 10.83 -5.32 -13.48
CA LYS A 22 10.66 -5.97 -12.17
C LYS A 22 10.99 -5.05 -11.01
N THR A 23 11.79 -4.00 -11.23
CA THR A 23 12.07 -2.97 -10.23
C THR A 23 10.80 -2.24 -9.77
N ASN A 24 9.73 -2.26 -10.56
CA ASN A 24 8.45 -1.67 -10.16
C ASN A 24 7.89 -2.30 -8.90
N TYR A 25 8.16 -3.58 -8.65
CA TYR A 25 7.72 -4.23 -7.40
C TYR A 25 8.19 -3.47 -6.15
N SER A 26 9.35 -2.82 -6.24
CA SER A 26 9.97 -2.11 -5.13
C SER A 26 9.79 -0.59 -5.18
N TRP A 27 9.39 -0.03 -6.32
CA TRP A 27 9.39 1.42 -6.53
C TRP A 27 8.08 2.00 -7.05
N ASP A 28 7.13 1.18 -7.51
CA ASP A 28 5.88 1.70 -8.07
C ASP A 28 5.09 2.50 -7.03
N ARG A 29 4.59 3.65 -7.43
CA ARG A 29 3.65 4.46 -6.64
C ARG A 29 2.31 4.63 -7.33
N THR A 30 2.22 4.22 -8.59
CA THR A 30 1.00 4.45 -9.39
C THR A 30 -0.18 3.64 -8.90
N LEU A 31 0.06 2.42 -8.41
CA LEU A 31 -1.00 1.58 -7.86
C LEU A 31 -1.63 2.24 -6.63
N CYS A 32 -0.80 2.71 -5.71
CA CYS A 32 -1.26 3.38 -4.49
C CYS A 32 -2.04 4.65 -4.82
N GLU A 33 -1.45 5.52 -5.63
CA GLU A 33 -2.08 6.80 -6.00
C GLU A 33 -3.41 6.58 -6.72
N MET A 34 -3.43 5.67 -7.69
CA MET A 34 -4.64 5.35 -8.43
C MET A 34 -5.75 4.86 -7.49
N ALA A 35 -5.43 3.94 -6.59
CA ALA A 35 -6.41 3.37 -5.67
C ALA A 35 -7.00 4.42 -4.74
N LEU A 36 -6.17 5.33 -4.24
CA LEU A 36 -6.60 6.39 -3.33
C LEU A 36 -7.43 7.48 -4.01
N THR A 37 -7.21 7.71 -5.31
CA THR A 37 -7.87 8.79 -6.06
C THR A 37 -9.07 8.31 -6.88
N MET A 38 -9.35 7.02 -6.90
CA MET A 38 -10.49 6.48 -7.63
C MET A 38 -11.81 7.08 -7.17
N ASP A 39 -12.63 7.48 -8.14
CA ASP A 39 -14.00 7.88 -7.89
C ASP A 39 -14.81 6.64 -7.46
N LYS A 40 -15.34 6.69 -6.24
CA LYS A 40 -16.10 5.58 -5.66
C LYS A 40 -17.40 5.24 -6.39
N ARG A 41 -17.85 6.14 -7.29
CA ARG A 41 -19.04 5.91 -8.12
C ARG A 41 -18.77 4.99 -9.31
N ILE A 42 -17.49 4.81 -9.68
CA ILE A 42 -17.13 3.90 -10.77
C ILE A 42 -17.26 2.47 -10.30
N LYS A 43 -18.16 1.72 -10.93
CA LYS A 43 -18.42 0.32 -10.58
C LYS A 43 -17.40 -0.61 -11.22
N LYS A 44 -17.20 -1.78 -10.61
CA LYS A 44 -16.22 -2.78 -11.07
C LYS A 44 -16.48 -3.29 -12.49
N ASP A 45 -17.72 -3.29 -12.93
CA ASP A 45 -18.11 -3.72 -14.29
C ASP A 45 -17.99 -2.60 -15.34
N SER A 46 -17.62 -1.38 -14.91
CA SER A 46 -17.37 -0.27 -15.83
C SER A 46 -16.10 -0.51 -16.64
N LEU A 47 -16.13 -0.10 -17.89
CA LEU A 47 -14.93 -0.10 -18.74
C LEU A 47 -13.83 0.85 -18.23
N SER A 48 -14.22 1.81 -17.40
CA SER A 48 -13.28 2.76 -16.78
C SER A 48 -12.62 2.23 -15.51
N TYR A 49 -13.06 1.06 -15.01
CA TYR A 49 -12.47 0.51 -13.80
C TYR A 49 -11.08 -0.06 -14.11
N PRO A 50 -10.05 0.27 -13.31
CA PRO A 50 -8.69 -0.20 -13.57
C PRO A 50 -8.58 -1.72 -13.55
N LYS A 51 -8.10 -2.30 -14.64
CA LYS A 51 -8.00 -3.76 -14.81
C LYS A 51 -7.14 -4.42 -13.77
N ARG A 52 -6.04 -3.79 -13.38
CA ARG A 52 -5.12 -4.39 -12.39
C ARG A 52 -5.75 -4.55 -11.00
N LEU A 53 -6.77 -3.76 -10.66
CA LEU A 53 -7.49 -3.92 -9.39
C LEU A 53 -8.41 -5.14 -9.37
N LEU A 54 -8.77 -5.65 -10.54
CA LEU A 54 -9.67 -6.81 -10.67
C LEU A 54 -8.96 -8.15 -10.58
N LEU A 55 -7.63 -8.17 -10.60
CA LEU A 55 -6.84 -9.40 -10.62
C LEU A 55 -6.81 -10.13 -9.28
N TYR A 56 -7.05 -9.42 -8.18
CA TYR A 56 -6.98 -9.96 -6.82
C TYR A 56 -8.16 -9.50 -6.00
N ASN A 57 -8.49 -10.27 -4.96
CA ASN A 57 -9.48 -9.85 -3.98
C ASN A 57 -9.00 -8.62 -3.23
N GLU A 58 -7.78 -8.69 -2.72
CA GLU A 58 -7.14 -7.58 -2.00
C GLU A 58 -5.67 -7.51 -2.36
N ILE A 59 -5.13 -6.30 -2.32
CA ILE A 59 -3.72 -6.03 -2.61
C ILE A 59 -3.16 -5.26 -1.42
N TYR A 60 -2.10 -5.79 -0.82
CA TYR A 60 -1.42 -5.17 0.32
C TYR A 60 -0.08 -4.62 -0.14
N ILE A 61 0.14 -3.33 0.11
CA ILE A 61 1.35 -2.61 -0.31
C ILE A 61 1.97 -1.82 0.84
N GLY A 62 3.18 -1.35 0.61
CA GLY A 62 3.89 -0.39 1.44
C GLY A 62 4.61 0.63 0.57
N HIS A 63 5.86 0.94 0.91
CA HIS A 63 6.78 1.81 0.17
C HIS A 63 6.41 3.29 0.17
N THR A 64 5.14 3.64 -0.02
CA THR A 64 4.66 5.02 0.02
C THR A 64 3.98 5.22 1.38
N PRO A 65 4.71 5.73 2.38
CA PRO A 65 4.17 5.78 3.75
C PRO A 65 2.88 6.58 3.83
N THR A 66 1.95 6.10 4.65
CA THR A 66 0.69 6.82 4.89
C THR A 66 0.93 8.23 5.45
N LEU A 67 2.09 8.46 6.05
CA LEU A 67 2.50 9.78 6.54
C LEU A 67 2.54 10.85 5.45
N HIS A 68 2.76 10.47 4.20
CA HIS A 68 2.68 11.40 3.06
C HIS A 68 1.29 12.03 2.92
N TYR A 69 0.28 11.37 3.47
CA TYR A 69 -1.11 11.84 3.44
C TYR A 69 -1.57 12.33 4.81
N ASN A 70 -0.64 12.52 5.75
CA ASN A 70 -0.92 12.90 7.14
C ASN A 70 -1.82 11.89 7.87
N VAL A 71 -1.66 10.60 7.55
CA VAL A 71 -2.40 9.50 8.14
C VAL A 71 -1.43 8.57 8.86
N GLU A 72 -1.76 8.19 10.10
CA GLU A 72 -0.91 7.36 10.96
C GLU A 72 -1.36 5.91 11.07
N VAL A 73 -2.41 5.55 10.34
CA VAL A 73 -3.02 4.21 10.33
C VAL A 73 -3.07 3.66 8.91
N PRO A 74 -3.31 2.34 8.72
CA PRO A 74 -3.47 1.79 7.38
C PRO A 74 -4.51 2.53 6.56
N MET A 75 -4.23 2.72 5.28
CA MET A 75 -5.14 3.38 4.35
C MET A 75 -5.68 2.39 3.34
N GLN A 76 -6.94 2.54 2.97
CA GLN A 76 -7.58 1.73 1.94
C GLN A 76 -8.06 2.60 0.80
N GLY A 77 -7.77 2.19 -0.44
CA GLY A 77 -8.39 2.70 -1.65
C GLY A 77 -8.81 1.53 -2.52
N CYS A 78 -10.08 1.47 -2.91
CA CYS A 78 -10.63 0.29 -3.60
C CYS A 78 -10.32 -0.99 -2.81
N ASN A 79 -9.68 -1.98 -3.44
CA ASN A 79 -9.23 -3.20 -2.76
C ASN A 79 -7.73 -3.17 -2.41
N VAL A 80 -7.11 -1.99 -2.42
CA VAL A 80 -5.70 -1.81 -2.09
C VAL A 80 -5.56 -1.29 -0.67
N TRP A 81 -4.75 -1.98 0.13
CA TRP A 81 -4.43 -1.62 1.51
C TRP A 81 -2.97 -1.20 1.59
N ASN A 82 -2.73 0.04 2.00
CA ASN A 82 -1.39 0.52 2.31
C ASN A 82 -1.16 0.41 3.81
N ILE A 83 -0.26 -0.48 4.20
CA ILE A 83 0.04 -0.77 5.61
C ILE A 83 1.38 -0.18 6.06
N ASP A 84 2.04 0.60 5.21
CA ASP A 84 3.28 1.29 5.59
C ASP A 84 2.94 2.57 6.34
N THR A 85 2.90 2.48 7.65
CA THR A 85 2.60 3.62 8.52
C THR A 85 3.86 4.36 8.96
N GLY A 86 4.94 4.20 8.20
CA GLY A 86 6.11 5.06 8.31
C GLY A 86 7.18 4.59 9.29
N ALA A 87 7.28 3.28 9.55
CA ALA A 87 8.30 2.76 10.47
C ALA A 87 9.74 3.14 10.07
N GLY A 88 10.01 3.28 8.77
CA GLY A 88 11.31 3.74 8.27
C GLY A 88 11.55 5.24 8.44
N PHE A 89 10.58 5.97 8.95
CA PHE A 89 10.59 7.43 9.15
C PHE A 89 10.29 7.75 10.62
N TYR A 90 9.33 8.63 10.88
CA TYR A 90 8.90 8.99 12.23
C TYR A 90 7.64 8.25 12.70
N GLY A 91 7.21 7.26 11.92
CA GLY A 91 5.97 6.56 12.17
C GLY A 91 6.13 5.26 12.94
N LYS A 92 5.11 4.44 12.84
CA LYS A 92 4.94 3.20 13.60
C LYS A 92 5.03 1.99 12.69
N LEU A 93 5.44 0.86 13.26
CA LEU A 93 5.30 -0.43 12.61
C LEU A 93 3.85 -0.90 12.80
N THR A 94 3.22 -1.33 11.72
CA THR A 94 1.83 -1.82 11.74
C THR A 94 1.77 -3.28 11.32
N CYS A 95 0.96 -4.04 12.04
CA CYS A 95 0.59 -5.41 11.70
C CYS A 95 -0.93 -5.47 11.55
N ILE A 96 -1.42 -6.09 10.49
CA ILE A 96 -2.86 -6.17 10.21
C ILE A 96 -3.32 -7.62 10.07
N ASP A 97 -4.48 -7.93 10.62
CA ASP A 97 -5.18 -9.18 10.33
C ASP A 97 -5.94 -9.00 9.01
N VAL A 98 -5.57 -9.80 8.02
CA VAL A 98 -6.11 -9.69 6.66
C VAL A 98 -7.61 -10.01 6.62
N GLU A 99 -8.09 -10.89 7.49
CA GLU A 99 -9.50 -11.29 7.50
C GLU A 99 -10.38 -10.28 8.23
N THR A 100 -9.97 -9.90 9.45
CA THR A 100 -10.78 -9.01 10.31
C THR A 100 -10.52 -7.55 10.07
N LYS A 101 -9.35 -7.21 9.47
CA LYS A 101 -8.84 -5.85 9.31
C LYS A 101 -8.49 -5.16 10.64
N GLU A 102 -8.48 -5.92 11.75
CA GLU A 102 -7.87 -5.43 12.97
C GLU A 102 -6.40 -5.17 12.76
N PHE A 103 -5.89 -4.11 13.35
CA PHE A 103 -4.47 -3.82 13.26
C PHE A 103 -3.90 -3.40 14.61
N TRP A 104 -2.62 -3.63 14.76
CA TRP A 104 -1.83 -3.28 15.93
C TRP A 104 -0.65 -2.46 15.50
N GLN A 105 -0.28 -1.50 16.32
CA GLN A 105 0.85 -0.63 16.02
C GLN A 105 1.83 -0.59 17.18
N SER A 106 3.11 -0.53 16.85
CA SER A 106 4.15 -0.21 17.83
C SER A 106 4.03 1.26 18.25
N ASP A 107 4.76 1.64 19.28
CA ASP A 107 5.11 3.05 19.48
C ASP A 107 5.91 3.54 18.27
N ALA A 108 6.05 4.86 18.10
CA ALA A 108 6.86 5.41 17.03
C ALA A 108 8.26 4.76 17.08
N VAL A 109 8.69 4.20 15.96
CA VAL A 109 9.92 3.39 15.90
C VAL A 109 11.13 4.21 16.36
N GLN A 110 11.14 5.50 16.10
CA GLN A 110 12.23 6.37 16.50
C GLN A 110 12.39 6.46 18.04
N THR A 111 11.33 6.19 18.82
CA THR A 111 11.47 6.16 20.29
C THR A 111 12.37 5.03 20.77
N PHE A 112 12.49 3.97 19.99
CA PHE A 112 13.39 2.83 20.29
C PHE A 112 14.82 3.09 19.80
N TYR A 113 14.98 4.00 18.83
CA TYR A 113 16.25 4.29 18.19
C TYR A 113 16.46 5.81 18.07
N PRO A 114 16.56 6.53 19.21
CA PRO A 114 16.55 7.99 19.20
C PRO A 114 17.75 8.63 18.49
N ALA A 115 18.86 7.88 18.36
CA ALA A 115 20.04 8.36 17.63
C ALA A 115 20.01 8.06 16.13
N GLU A 116 19.03 7.28 15.68
CA GLU A 116 18.93 6.88 14.28
C GLU A 116 17.95 7.78 13.53
N LYS A 117 18.39 8.30 12.39
CA LYS A 117 17.51 9.12 11.56
C LYS A 117 16.55 8.27 10.70
N GLY A 118 16.86 7.01 10.47
CA GLY A 118 16.15 6.21 9.52
C GLY A 118 16.19 6.85 8.13
N ARG A 119 15.06 6.98 7.50
CA ARG A 119 14.90 7.64 6.19
C ARG A 119 14.52 9.12 6.30
N ASN A 120 14.47 9.65 7.50
CA ASN A 120 14.17 11.08 7.73
C ASN A 120 15.35 11.93 7.27
N LYS A 121 15.05 13.05 6.66
CA LYS A 121 16.05 14.02 6.17
C LYS A 121 16.39 15.05 7.24
#